data_330530582e37545ddf45f70a354fa370
#
_entry.id   330530582e37545ddf45f70a354fa370
#
_cell.length_a   1.000
_cell.length_b   1.000
_cell.length_c   1.000
_cell.angle_alpha   90.00
_cell.angle_beta   90.00
_cell.angle_gamma   90.00
#
_symmetry.space_group_name_H-M   'P 1'
#
loop_
_entity.id
_entity.type
_entity.pdbx_description
1 polymer ?
#
loop_
_entity_poly.entity_id
_entity_poly.type
_entity_poly.pdbx_seq_one_letter_code
_entity_poly.pdbx_strand_id
1 'polypeptide(L)'
;MGFWSYLERGGTRAVEIAHRRWGKDEICLHWAAVAAMKRPATYWHMLPQANQARKAIWEAVNPHTGKRRIDEAFPMEIRASTREQEMMIRFINGATWQVIGSDNFNSLVGSPPLGVVFSEFALANPAAWAYLRPILLENGGWAAFITTPRGKNHAYKLLKTAEASEGWWGEVSSADETGVFTPEQLEQERAEQIELFGEDAGDAFFQQEYHCSFEAAVLGAYYSKELAAARRAGRITKVPHDPDYPVYTAWDIGFSDDTSIWFYQVIAGEARILECYSAHGEAPDHFVGIMVGRKCEMDIVGGKISFRFGEELPVHAHRKAYRYAMVWLPHDGKAKTFAAQGKSVQEQLAAHFGWGCVRIVPSLSLQDGIQAARALLKKAWIDEAGCADGIGALESYRREYDPEKRMFRDAPLHDWSSHLSDAFRMMAIAWREPPPADQPKETKFFEQASLDDLWKLAASGPGRERI
;
A
#
# COMPACT_ATOMS: atom_id res chain seq x y z
N MET A 1 -4.75 29.69 11.86
CA MET A 1 -4.01 30.76 11.14
C MET A 1 -2.54 30.42 10.88
N GLY A 2 -1.91 29.58 11.66
CA GLY A 2 -0.51 29.18 11.50
C GLY A 2 -0.17 28.58 10.14
N PHE A 3 -0.98 27.62 9.67
CA PHE A 3 -0.79 26.94 8.38
C PHE A 3 -0.79 27.90 7.18
N TRP A 4 -1.80 28.79 7.06
CA TRP A 4 -1.85 29.81 6.01
C TRP A 4 -0.63 30.75 6.07
N SER A 5 -0.33 31.28 7.25
CA SER A 5 0.79 32.20 7.43
C SER A 5 2.15 31.56 7.13
N TYR A 6 2.30 30.26 7.38
CA TYR A 6 3.50 29.53 6.99
C TYR A 6 3.66 29.48 5.47
N LEU A 7 2.61 29.10 4.73
CA LEU A 7 2.63 29.08 3.27
C LEU A 7 2.84 30.46 2.66
N GLU A 8 2.22 31.50 3.24
CA GLU A 8 2.33 32.87 2.77
C GLU A 8 3.75 33.44 2.90
N ARG A 9 4.48 33.03 3.92
CA ARG A 9 5.91 33.38 4.15
C ARG A 9 6.86 32.55 3.28
N GLY A 10 6.38 31.75 2.34
CA GLY A 10 7.19 30.95 1.44
C GLY A 10 7.54 29.55 1.97
N GLY A 11 6.80 29.08 2.98
CA GLY A 11 6.94 27.70 3.47
C GLY A 11 6.66 26.68 2.37
N THR A 12 7.47 25.63 2.30
CA THR A 12 7.42 24.68 1.18
C THR A 12 6.94 23.29 1.57
N ARG A 13 6.86 22.96 2.83
CA ARG A 13 6.43 21.64 3.32
C ARG A 13 5.56 21.79 4.55
N ALA A 14 4.28 21.48 4.42
CA ALA A 14 3.31 21.60 5.51
C ALA A 14 2.53 20.30 5.72
N VAL A 15 2.40 19.87 6.96
CA VAL A 15 1.57 18.74 7.40
C VAL A 15 0.53 19.26 8.38
N GLU A 16 -0.74 19.22 8.00
CA GLU A 16 -1.85 19.66 8.81
C GLU A 16 -2.78 18.48 9.10
N ILE A 17 -2.75 18.01 10.31
CA ILE A 17 -3.67 16.98 10.79
C ILE A 17 -4.81 17.70 11.51
N ALA A 18 -5.98 17.69 10.91
CA ALA A 18 -7.10 18.44 11.47
C ALA A 18 -8.35 17.59 11.56
N HIS A 19 -9.19 17.93 12.53
CA HIS A 19 -10.48 17.28 12.74
C HIS A 19 -11.40 17.40 11.52
N ARG A 20 -12.42 16.56 11.50
CA ARG A 20 -13.45 16.60 10.44
C ARG A 20 -14.17 17.96 10.45
N ARG A 21 -14.43 18.51 9.24
CA ARG A 21 -15.10 19.83 9.04
C ARG A 21 -14.31 21.08 9.46
N TRP A 22 -13.02 20.96 9.75
CA TRP A 22 -12.16 22.12 10.02
C TRP A 22 -12.01 23.10 8.85
N GLY A 23 -12.23 22.64 7.62
CA GLY A 23 -12.07 23.47 6.42
C GLY A 23 -10.69 23.39 5.77
N LYS A 24 -9.91 22.35 6.04
CA LYS A 24 -8.55 22.16 5.52
C LYS A 24 -8.45 22.27 4.00
N ASP A 25 -9.42 21.70 3.26
CA ASP A 25 -9.45 21.83 1.81
C ASP A 25 -9.76 23.25 1.33
N GLU A 26 -10.63 23.99 2.03
CA GLU A 26 -10.95 25.38 1.71
C GLU A 26 -9.71 26.27 1.76
N ILE A 27 -8.93 26.12 2.84
CA ILE A 27 -7.66 26.84 2.99
C ILE A 27 -6.74 26.53 1.82
N CYS A 28 -6.60 25.26 1.46
CA CYS A 28 -5.72 24.82 0.36
C CYS A 28 -6.21 25.28 -1.02
N LEU A 29 -7.53 25.29 -1.27
CA LEU A 29 -8.10 25.80 -2.51
C LEU A 29 -7.79 27.29 -2.69
N HIS A 30 -8.07 28.09 -1.67
CA HIS A 30 -7.79 29.52 -1.70
C HIS A 30 -6.30 29.83 -1.76
N TRP A 31 -5.47 29.04 -1.08
CA TRP A 31 -4.01 29.15 -1.20
C TRP A 31 -3.54 28.83 -2.62
N ALA A 32 -4.07 27.78 -3.25
CA ALA A 32 -3.72 27.45 -4.62
C ALA A 32 -4.06 28.58 -5.61
N ALA A 33 -5.17 29.30 -5.40
CA ALA A 33 -5.52 30.48 -6.18
C ALA A 33 -4.46 31.57 -6.05
N VAL A 34 -4.08 31.90 -4.82
CA VAL A 34 -3.04 32.91 -4.53
C VAL A 34 -1.69 32.49 -5.14
N ALA A 35 -1.30 31.24 -4.95
CA ALA A 35 -0.05 30.71 -5.49
C ALA A 35 0.00 30.75 -7.01
N ALA A 36 -1.09 30.34 -7.68
CA ALA A 36 -1.21 30.35 -9.13
C ALA A 36 -1.14 31.76 -9.72
N MET A 37 -1.73 32.73 -9.05
CA MET A 37 -1.67 34.12 -9.48
C MET A 37 -0.29 34.76 -9.24
N LYS A 38 0.40 34.37 -8.17
CA LYS A 38 1.77 34.83 -7.87
C LYS A 38 2.82 34.27 -8.85
N ARG A 39 2.71 32.98 -9.18
CA ARG A 39 3.69 32.28 -10.05
C ARG A 39 2.96 31.40 -11.05
N PRO A 40 2.95 31.75 -12.35
CA PRO A 40 2.34 30.89 -13.37
C PRO A 40 3.05 29.54 -13.47
N ALA A 41 2.34 28.47 -13.13
CA ALA A 41 2.83 27.08 -13.15
C ALA A 41 1.64 26.10 -13.07
N THR A 42 1.93 24.81 -12.97
CA THR A 42 0.94 23.76 -12.72
C THR A 42 0.80 23.53 -11.22
N TYR A 43 -0.45 23.45 -10.77
CA TYR A 43 -0.82 23.19 -9.37
C TYR A 43 -1.80 22.02 -9.29
N TRP A 44 -1.58 21.11 -8.35
CA TRP A 44 -2.44 19.95 -8.20
C TRP A 44 -3.10 19.88 -6.83
N HIS A 45 -4.35 19.45 -6.83
CA HIS A 45 -5.09 19.04 -5.64
C HIS A 45 -5.36 17.55 -5.74
N MET A 46 -4.63 16.74 -4.98
CA MET A 46 -4.66 15.29 -5.06
C MET A 46 -5.51 14.72 -3.94
N LEU A 47 -6.41 13.80 -4.30
CA LEU A 47 -7.12 12.94 -3.34
C LEU A 47 -6.69 11.47 -3.55
N PRO A 48 -7.03 10.57 -2.64
CA PRO A 48 -6.69 9.15 -2.78
C PRO A 48 -7.15 8.56 -4.12
N GLN A 49 -8.38 8.88 -4.57
CA GLN A 49 -8.96 8.40 -5.82
C GLN A 49 -9.59 9.53 -6.63
N ALA A 50 -9.49 9.46 -7.97
CA ALA A 50 -9.99 10.49 -8.88
C ALA A 50 -11.52 10.67 -8.82
N ASN A 51 -12.30 9.59 -8.63
CA ASN A 51 -13.75 9.66 -8.47
C ASN A 51 -14.19 10.35 -7.17
N GLN A 52 -13.45 10.17 -6.09
CA GLN A 52 -13.66 10.89 -4.82
C GLN A 52 -13.30 12.37 -5.00
N ALA A 53 -12.22 12.65 -5.70
CA ALA A 53 -11.75 14.00 -6.00
C ALA A 53 -12.82 14.82 -6.73
N ARG A 54 -13.50 14.23 -7.70
CA ARG A 54 -14.61 14.89 -8.40
C ARG A 54 -15.74 15.29 -7.45
N LYS A 55 -16.21 14.37 -6.63
CA LYS A 55 -17.33 14.62 -5.72
C LYS A 55 -16.97 15.58 -4.57
N ALA A 56 -15.78 15.40 -3.98
CA ALA A 56 -15.41 16.13 -2.76
C ALA A 56 -14.90 17.56 -3.04
N ILE A 57 -14.29 17.80 -4.19
CA ILE A 57 -13.67 19.09 -4.54
C ILE A 57 -14.34 19.73 -5.75
N TRP A 58 -14.39 19.04 -6.91
CA TRP A 58 -14.78 19.65 -8.17
C TRP A 58 -16.28 20.01 -8.23
N GLU A 59 -17.15 19.09 -7.83
CA GLU A 59 -18.60 19.25 -7.88
C GLU A 59 -19.18 19.71 -6.52
N ALA A 60 -18.39 19.68 -5.46
CA ALA A 60 -18.87 19.99 -4.12
C ALA A 60 -19.39 21.41 -4.00
N VAL A 61 -20.58 21.54 -3.40
CA VAL A 61 -21.24 22.82 -3.13
C VAL A 61 -21.06 23.17 -1.67
N ASN A 62 -20.68 24.41 -1.38
CA ASN A 62 -20.63 24.96 -0.04
C ASN A 62 -22.08 25.15 0.46
N PRO A 63 -22.51 24.46 1.54
CA PRO A 63 -23.90 24.53 2.01
C PRO A 63 -24.29 25.91 2.59
N HIS A 64 -23.31 26.73 2.95
CA HIS A 64 -23.56 28.07 3.52
C HIS A 64 -23.80 29.13 2.43
N THR A 65 -23.18 28.96 1.25
CA THR A 65 -23.23 29.95 0.17
C THR A 65 -24.03 29.48 -1.05
N GLY A 66 -24.24 28.15 -1.18
CA GLY A 66 -24.87 27.52 -2.34
C GLY A 66 -24.02 27.53 -3.60
N LYS A 67 -22.75 27.96 -3.53
CA LYS A 67 -21.81 27.96 -4.66
C LYS A 67 -20.92 26.72 -4.66
N ARG A 68 -20.41 26.34 -5.82
CA ARG A 68 -19.35 25.30 -5.88
C ARG A 68 -18.10 25.84 -5.18
N ARG A 69 -17.42 24.98 -4.43
CA ARG A 69 -16.18 25.34 -3.71
C ARG A 69 -15.11 25.91 -4.64
N ILE A 70 -14.97 25.31 -5.84
CA ILE A 70 -14.02 25.80 -6.84
C ILE A 70 -14.42 27.18 -7.41
N ASP A 71 -15.71 27.54 -7.43
CA ASP A 71 -16.17 28.85 -7.93
C ASP A 71 -15.95 29.95 -6.88
N GLU A 72 -15.89 29.57 -5.60
CA GLU A 72 -15.51 30.50 -4.51
C GLU A 72 -14.00 30.73 -4.47
N ALA A 73 -13.22 29.65 -4.56
CA ALA A 73 -11.76 29.74 -4.48
C ALA A 73 -11.13 30.34 -5.73
N PHE A 74 -11.72 30.07 -6.90
CA PHE A 74 -11.23 30.53 -8.21
C PHE A 74 -12.32 31.28 -8.93
N PRO A 75 -12.54 32.58 -8.67
CA PRO A 75 -13.55 33.39 -9.35
C PRO A 75 -13.39 33.40 -10.87
N MET A 76 -14.51 33.61 -11.58
CA MET A 76 -14.52 33.56 -13.07
C MET A 76 -13.60 34.61 -13.70
N GLU A 77 -13.37 35.71 -13.02
CA GLU A 77 -12.54 36.83 -13.45
C GLU A 77 -11.05 36.45 -13.61
N ILE A 78 -10.59 35.43 -12.91
CA ILE A 78 -9.20 34.93 -13.02
C ILE A 78 -9.06 33.71 -13.93
N ARG A 79 -10.18 33.16 -14.44
CA ARG A 79 -10.16 31.97 -15.30
C ARG A 79 -10.09 32.34 -16.78
N ALA A 80 -9.19 31.71 -17.51
CA ALA A 80 -9.19 31.74 -19.00
C ALA A 80 -10.09 30.63 -19.56
N SER A 81 -10.11 29.44 -18.91
CA SER A 81 -10.97 28.32 -19.28
C SER A 81 -11.17 27.34 -18.13
N THR A 82 -12.31 26.64 -18.16
CA THR A 82 -12.62 25.54 -17.24
C THR A 82 -12.92 24.29 -18.06
N ARG A 83 -12.23 23.18 -17.75
CA ARG A 83 -12.39 21.89 -18.42
C ARG A 83 -13.01 20.89 -17.42
N GLU A 84 -14.31 20.70 -17.55
CA GLU A 84 -15.11 19.93 -16.58
C GLU A 84 -14.72 18.43 -16.54
N GLN A 85 -14.41 17.81 -17.67
CA GLN A 85 -14.04 16.40 -17.73
C GLN A 85 -12.68 16.14 -17.09
N GLU A 86 -11.73 17.02 -17.36
CA GLU A 86 -10.34 16.93 -16.87
C GLU A 86 -10.20 17.49 -15.44
N MET A 87 -11.27 18.07 -14.88
CA MET A 87 -11.25 18.78 -13.59
C MET A 87 -10.12 19.82 -13.53
N MET A 88 -9.95 20.62 -14.57
CA MET A 88 -8.85 21.56 -14.74
C MET A 88 -9.34 22.99 -14.98
N ILE A 89 -8.73 23.94 -14.32
CA ILE A 89 -8.89 25.38 -14.54
C ILE A 89 -7.58 25.93 -15.09
N ARG A 90 -7.66 26.68 -16.19
CA ARG A 90 -6.57 27.49 -16.71
C ARG A 90 -6.83 28.95 -16.37
N PHE A 91 -5.84 29.60 -15.78
CA PHE A 91 -5.92 31.00 -15.39
C PHE A 91 -5.47 31.94 -16.50
N ILE A 92 -5.88 33.22 -16.40
CA ILE A 92 -5.55 34.28 -17.36
C ILE A 92 -4.06 34.56 -17.52
N ASN A 93 -3.27 34.26 -16.46
CA ASN A 93 -1.81 34.37 -16.47
C ASN A 93 -1.09 33.12 -17.03
N GLY A 94 -1.84 32.11 -17.49
CA GLY A 94 -1.31 30.87 -18.04
C GLY A 94 -1.07 29.73 -17.03
N ALA A 95 -1.21 29.99 -15.73
CA ALA A 95 -1.16 28.93 -14.72
C ALA A 95 -2.31 27.92 -14.90
N THR A 96 -2.12 26.71 -14.38
CA THR A 96 -3.15 25.67 -14.36
C THR A 96 -3.33 25.12 -12.95
N TRP A 97 -4.56 24.83 -12.58
CA TRP A 97 -4.89 24.07 -11.39
C TRP A 97 -5.78 22.89 -11.78
N GLN A 98 -5.50 21.72 -11.21
CA GLN A 98 -6.20 20.49 -11.56
C GLN A 98 -6.43 19.61 -10.34
N VAL A 99 -7.62 18.98 -10.28
CA VAL A 99 -7.95 17.94 -9.32
C VAL A 99 -7.60 16.58 -9.90
N ILE A 100 -6.85 15.77 -9.16
CA ILE A 100 -6.36 14.47 -9.63
C ILE A 100 -6.43 13.41 -8.53
N GLY A 101 -6.40 12.12 -8.91
CA GLY A 101 -6.24 11.00 -7.98
C GLY A 101 -4.76 10.66 -7.75
N SER A 102 -4.39 10.30 -6.53
CA SER A 102 -3.05 9.81 -6.22
C SER A 102 -2.85 8.32 -6.57
N ASP A 103 -3.92 7.62 -6.89
CA ASP A 103 -3.94 6.24 -7.35
C ASP A 103 -3.25 6.03 -8.72
N ASN A 104 -3.19 7.08 -9.53
CA ASN A 104 -2.58 7.03 -10.86
C ASN A 104 -1.43 8.04 -11.03
N PHE A 105 -0.60 8.23 -10.01
CA PHE A 105 0.49 9.22 -10.03
C PHE A 105 1.54 8.95 -11.12
N ASN A 106 1.70 7.71 -11.58
CA ASN A 106 2.62 7.36 -12.67
C ASN A 106 2.22 7.97 -14.02
N SER A 107 0.92 8.23 -14.25
CA SER A 107 0.44 8.86 -15.49
C SER A 107 0.71 10.36 -15.56
N LEU A 108 1.18 10.96 -14.47
CA LEU A 108 1.44 12.40 -14.35
C LEU A 108 2.84 12.80 -14.82
N VAL A 109 3.59 11.85 -15.38
CA VAL A 109 4.92 12.06 -15.95
C VAL A 109 4.83 13.07 -17.11
N GLY A 110 5.61 14.16 -17.01
CA GLY A 110 5.70 15.18 -18.08
C GLY A 110 5.02 16.51 -17.78
N SER A 111 4.29 16.65 -16.67
CA SER A 111 3.74 17.93 -16.21
C SER A 111 4.25 18.23 -14.79
N PRO A 112 5.45 18.77 -14.63
CA PRO A 112 6.03 19.00 -13.31
C PRO A 112 5.22 20.07 -12.54
N PRO A 113 4.59 19.74 -11.39
CA PRO A 113 3.88 20.72 -10.59
C PRO A 113 4.84 21.62 -9.82
N LEU A 114 4.36 22.82 -9.51
CA LEU A 114 5.01 23.75 -8.59
C LEU A 114 4.40 23.71 -7.20
N GLY A 115 3.14 23.32 -7.10
CA GLY A 115 2.45 23.17 -5.83
C GLY A 115 1.51 21.96 -5.85
N VAL A 116 1.53 21.19 -4.76
CA VAL A 116 0.70 20.00 -4.60
C VAL A 116 0.04 20.02 -3.23
N VAL A 117 -1.27 19.85 -3.23
CA VAL A 117 -2.05 19.54 -2.03
C VAL A 117 -2.35 18.05 -2.04
N PHE A 118 -1.95 17.33 -1.02
CA PHE A 118 -2.37 15.97 -0.75
C PHE A 118 -3.51 16.00 0.27
N SER A 119 -4.74 15.96 -0.22
CA SER A 119 -5.93 15.89 0.62
C SER A 119 -6.22 14.43 1.00
N GLU A 120 -6.67 14.24 2.24
CA GLU A 120 -6.87 12.92 2.86
C GLU A 120 -5.61 12.03 2.75
N PHE A 121 -4.43 12.63 3.01
CA PHE A 121 -3.14 11.99 2.82
C PHE A 121 -2.99 10.68 3.61
N ALA A 122 -3.61 10.56 4.77
CA ALA A 122 -3.61 9.31 5.54
C ALA A 122 -4.23 8.12 4.79
N LEU A 123 -5.03 8.37 3.75
CA LEU A 123 -5.66 7.37 2.89
C LEU A 123 -5.00 7.26 1.51
N ALA A 124 -4.09 8.17 1.16
CA ALA A 124 -3.39 8.20 -0.12
C ALA A 124 -2.24 7.18 -0.16
N ASN A 125 -1.85 6.76 -1.36
CA ASN A 125 -0.63 5.97 -1.54
C ASN A 125 0.59 6.83 -1.21
N PRO A 126 1.43 6.46 -0.23
CA PRO A 126 2.62 7.25 0.14
C PRO A 126 3.67 7.32 -0.97
N ALA A 127 3.68 6.36 -1.92
CA ALA A 127 4.59 6.37 -3.06
C ALA A 127 4.39 7.61 -3.96
N ALA A 128 3.18 8.16 -4.04
CA ALA A 128 2.92 9.40 -4.77
C ALA A 128 3.78 10.57 -4.27
N TRP A 129 3.98 10.68 -2.95
CA TRP A 129 4.87 11.69 -2.38
C TRP A 129 6.35 11.40 -2.70
N ALA A 130 6.79 10.16 -2.56
CA ALA A 130 8.16 9.79 -2.88
C ALA A 130 8.52 10.13 -4.33
N TYR A 131 7.56 9.93 -5.25
CA TYR A 131 7.70 10.26 -6.67
C TYR A 131 7.74 11.78 -6.94
N LEU A 132 6.86 12.57 -6.32
CA LEU A 132 6.74 14.01 -6.59
C LEU A 132 7.79 14.86 -5.85
N ARG A 133 8.36 14.34 -4.77
CA ARG A 133 9.35 15.06 -3.96
C ARG A 133 10.55 15.58 -4.75
N PRO A 134 11.24 14.80 -5.62
CA PRO A 134 12.36 15.28 -6.42
C PRO A 134 11.95 16.39 -7.38
N ILE A 135 10.78 16.30 -8.01
CA ILE A 135 10.24 17.30 -8.94
C ILE A 135 10.01 18.63 -8.23
N LEU A 136 9.38 18.58 -7.06
CA LEU A 136 9.16 19.80 -6.26
C LEU A 136 10.45 20.39 -5.71
N LEU A 137 11.46 19.57 -5.45
CA LEU A 137 12.78 20.05 -5.03
C LEU A 137 13.49 20.82 -6.16
N GLU A 138 13.47 20.28 -7.37
CA GLU A 138 14.05 20.91 -8.57
C GLU A 138 13.37 22.24 -8.89
N ASN A 139 12.04 22.28 -8.85
CA ASN A 139 11.24 23.47 -9.20
C ASN A 139 11.18 24.54 -8.11
N GLY A 140 11.70 24.27 -6.91
CA GLY A 140 11.48 25.11 -5.72
C GLY A 140 10.00 25.17 -5.34
N GLY A 141 9.30 24.04 -5.51
CA GLY A 141 7.87 23.93 -5.29
C GLY A 141 7.50 23.56 -3.86
N TRP A 142 6.19 23.62 -3.57
CA TRP A 142 5.62 23.34 -2.24
C TRP A 142 4.69 22.14 -2.24
N ALA A 143 4.56 21.50 -1.07
CA ALA A 143 3.58 20.44 -0.80
C ALA A 143 2.87 20.70 0.52
N ALA A 144 1.56 20.55 0.53
CA ALA A 144 0.71 20.59 1.72
C ALA A 144 0.00 19.24 1.88
N PHE A 145 0.19 18.61 3.02
CA PHE A 145 -0.43 17.34 3.38
C PHE A 145 -1.52 17.61 4.41
N ILE A 146 -2.77 17.41 4.03
CA ILE A 146 -3.92 17.66 4.90
C ILE A 146 -4.71 16.36 5.07
N THR A 147 -5.06 16.02 6.30
CA THR A 147 -5.82 14.81 6.59
C THR A 147 -6.45 14.82 7.97
N THR A 148 -7.41 13.93 8.20
CA THR A 148 -7.82 13.47 9.53
C THR A 148 -6.98 12.23 9.86
N PRO A 149 -6.62 11.95 11.11
CA PRO A 149 -5.84 10.78 11.49
C PRO A 149 -6.47 9.44 11.05
N ARG A 150 -5.62 8.48 10.72
CA ARG A 150 -6.01 7.08 10.45
C ARG A 150 -4.99 6.13 11.09
N GLY A 151 -4.92 6.18 12.43
CA GLY A 151 -3.89 5.44 13.16
C GLY A 151 -2.48 5.99 12.94
N LYS A 152 -1.46 5.29 13.42
CA LYS A 152 -0.04 5.67 13.31
C LYS A 152 0.59 5.23 11.97
N ASN A 153 -0.01 5.64 10.86
CA ASN A 153 0.42 5.30 9.50
C ASN A 153 1.48 6.30 8.95
N HIS A 154 1.64 6.32 7.62
CA HIS A 154 2.60 7.21 6.94
C HIS A 154 2.33 8.71 7.17
N ALA A 155 1.07 9.13 7.34
CA ALA A 155 0.76 10.53 7.65
C ALA A 155 1.25 10.92 9.06
N TYR A 156 1.10 10.03 10.05
CA TYR A 156 1.69 10.21 11.37
C TYR A 156 3.23 10.31 11.32
N LYS A 157 3.88 9.41 10.55
CA LYS A 157 5.34 9.43 10.39
C LYS A 157 5.80 10.75 9.75
N LEU A 158 5.04 11.23 8.75
CA LEU A 158 5.34 12.50 8.09
C LEU A 158 5.15 13.69 9.03
N LEU A 159 4.12 13.69 9.87
CA LEU A 159 3.93 14.70 10.92
C LEU A 159 5.12 14.73 11.87
N LYS A 160 5.57 13.56 12.37
CA LYS A 160 6.76 13.49 13.25
C LYS A 160 8.03 13.97 12.57
N THR A 161 8.17 13.73 11.27
CA THR A 161 9.25 14.29 10.47
C THR A 161 9.16 15.83 10.38
N ALA A 162 7.95 16.35 10.17
CA ALA A 162 7.71 17.79 10.09
C ALA A 162 8.02 18.49 11.42
N GLU A 163 7.57 17.93 12.55
CA GLU A 163 7.86 18.43 13.89
C GLU A 163 9.36 18.47 14.22
N ALA A 164 10.13 17.54 13.68
CA ALA A 164 11.57 17.42 13.92
C ALA A 164 12.45 18.17 12.91
N SER A 165 11.87 18.71 11.83
CA SER A 165 12.61 19.29 10.71
C SER A 165 12.50 20.81 10.67
N GLU A 166 13.61 21.52 10.64
CA GLU A 166 13.61 22.95 10.36
C GLU A 166 13.03 23.24 8.96
N GLY A 167 12.20 24.26 8.86
CA GLY A 167 11.58 24.67 7.58
C GLY A 167 10.34 23.87 7.19
N TRP A 168 9.93 22.88 7.96
CA TRP A 168 8.63 22.22 7.83
C TRP A 168 7.60 22.84 8.78
N TRP A 169 6.35 22.78 8.39
CA TRP A 169 5.21 23.04 9.27
C TRP A 169 4.56 21.73 9.65
N GLY A 170 4.34 21.47 10.93
CA GLY A 170 3.59 20.34 11.45
C GLY A 170 2.63 20.80 12.53
N GLU A 171 1.33 20.62 12.35
CA GLU A 171 0.30 20.99 13.32
C GLU A 171 -0.77 19.92 13.40
N VAL A 172 -1.35 19.79 14.60
CA VAL A 172 -2.56 18.98 14.86
C VAL A 172 -3.61 19.93 15.40
N SER A 173 -4.77 20.03 14.73
CA SER A 173 -5.86 20.92 15.10
C SER A 173 -7.10 20.09 15.51
N SER A 174 -7.31 19.94 16.82
CA SER A 174 -8.47 19.24 17.38
C SER A 174 -9.74 20.13 17.40
N ALA A 175 -10.92 19.51 17.50
CA ALA A 175 -12.19 20.23 17.55
C ALA A 175 -12.30 21.17 18.74
N ASP A 176 -11.70 20.81 19.88
CA ASP A 176 -11.68 21.65 21.08
C ASP A 176 -10.89 22.96 20.89
N GLU A 177 -9.79 22.89 20.11
CA GLU A 177 -8.92 24.03 19.87
C GLU A 177 -9.48 24.98 18.83
N THR A 178 -10.24 24.46 17.87
CA THR A 178 -10.72 25.24 16.72
C THR A 178 -12.03 25.96 16.99
N GLY A 179 -12.83 25.46 17.93
CA GLY A 179 -14.15 26.05 18.28
C GLY A 179 -15.19 25.96 17.13
N VAL A 180 -14.97 25.06 16.15
CA VAL A 180 -15.92 24.84 15.03
C VAL A 180 -17.23 24.23 15.52
N PHE A 181 -17.13 23.40 16.55
CA PHE A 181 -18.29 22.78 17.23
C PHE A 181 -18.43 23.24 18.62
N THR A 182 -19.70 23.29 19.12
CA THR A 182 -19.96 23.51 20.55
C THR A 182 -19.73 22.21 21.35
N PRO A 183 -19.45 22.28 22.66
CA PRO A 183 -19.32 21.08 23.49
C PRO A 183 -20.54 20.16 23.41
N GLU A 184 -21.74 20.71 23.33
CA GLU A 184 -23.00 19.98 23.24
C GLU A 184 -23.10 19.20 21.90
N GLN A 185 -22.64 19.82 20.79
CA GLN A 185 -22.60 19.17 19.48
C GLN A 185 -21.59 18.02 19.47
N LEU A 186 -20.44 18.18 20.12
CA LEU A 186 -19.43 17.12 20.21
C LEU A 186 -19.94 15.96 21.08
N GLU A 187 -20.61 16.20 22.19
CA GLU A 187 -21.17 15.15 23.04
C GLU A 187 -22.32 14.40 22.35
N GLN A 188 -23.17 15.10 21.61
CA GLN A 188 -24.21 14.46 20.79
C GLN A 188 -23.61 13.56 19.74
N GLU A 189 -22.61 14.04 18.99
CA GLU A 189 -21.93 13.27 17.95
C GLU A 189 -21.23 12.04 18.54
N ARG A 190 -20.61 12.18 19.72
CA ARG A 190 -20.00 11.07 20.44
C ARG A 190 -21.01 10.00 20.81
N ALA A 191 -22.17 10.42 21.34
CA ALA A 191 -23.25 9.49 21.68
C ALA A 191 -23.78 8.75 20.45
N GLU A 192 -23.96 9.42 19.31
CA GLU A 192 -24.38 8.81 18.05
C GLU A 192 -23.35 7.79 17.53
N GLN A 193 -22.05 8.09 17.64
CA GLN A 193 -21.00 7.14 17.23
C GLN A 193 -20.97 5.90 18.14
N ILE A 194 -21.16 6.07 19.44
CA ILE A 194 -21.26 4.96 20.40
C ILE A 194 -22.49 4.09 20.11
N GLU A 195 -23.62 4.69 19.81
CA GLU A 195 -24.85 3.96 19.45
C GLU A 195 -24.65 3.12 18.16
N LEU A 196 -23.96 3.67 17.16
CA LEU A 196 -23.73 3.01 15.88
C LEU A 196 -22.69 1.87 15.93
N PHE A 197 -21.61 2.05 16.68
CA PHE A 197 -20.45 1.16 16.62
C PHE A 197 -20.14 0.44 17.94
N GLY A 198 -20.89 0.70 19.00
CA GLY A 198 -20.63 0.24 20.36
C GLY A 198 -19.64 1.16 21.11
N GLU A 199 -19.59 1.03 22.44
CA GLU A 199 -18.90 1.96 23.35
C GLU A 199 -17.42 2.15 22.97
N ASP A 200 -16.65 1.07 22.90
CA ASP A 200 -15.20 1.14 22.62
C ASP A 200 -14.88 1.64 21.21
N ALA A 201 -15.61 1.13 20.20
CA ALA A 201 -15.33 1.46 18.80
C ALA A 201 -15.87 2.85 18.43
N GLY A 202 -17.04 3.23 18.94
CA GLY A 202 -17.65 4.53 18.72
C GLY A 202 -16.84 5.64 19.35
N ASP A 203 -16.41 5.47 20.60
CA ASP A 203 -15.55 6.45 21.28
C ASP A 203 -14.20 6.59 20.58
N ALA A 204 -13.55 5.47 20.21
CA ALA A 204 -12.29 5.51 19.49
C ALA A 204 -12.41 6.23 18.14
N PHE A 205 -13.52 6.04 17.43
CA PHE A 205 -13.79 6.73 16.17
C PHE A 205 -14.03 8.22 16.38
N PHE A 206 -14.79 8.59 17.42
CA PHE A 206 -15.01 9.97 17.81
C PHE A 206 -13.69 10.67 18.16
N GLN A 207 -12.85 10.04 18.97
CA GLN A 207 -11.52 10.54 19.31
C GLN A 207 -10.65 10.75 18.08
N GLN A 208 -10.72 9.86 17.09
CA GLN A 208 -9.99 10.00 15.84
C GLN A 208 -10.49 11.16 14.99
N GLU A 209 -11.80 11.27 14.78
CA GLU A 209 -12.39 12.23 13.82
C GLU A 209 -12.44 13.67 14.38
N TYR A 210 -12.58 13.84 15.69
CA TYR A 210 -12.77 15.15 16.33
C TYR A 210 -11.59 15.58 17.21
N HIS A 211 -10.97 14.68 17.94
CA HIS A 211 -9.81 15.01 18.78
C HIS A 211 -8.46 14.63 18.15
N CYS A 212 -8.45 14.23 16.88
CA CYS A 212 -7.26 13.91 16.12
C CYS A 212 -6.38 12.82 16.76
N SER A 213 -6.98 11.85 17.46
CA SER A 213 -6.26 10.75 18.07
C SER A 213 -5.67 9.80 17.02
N PHE A 214 -4.41 9.46 17.18
CA PHE A 214 -3.72 8.44 16.37
C PHE A 214 -3.74 7.04 17.01
N GLU A 215 -4.34 6.92 18.20
CA GLU A 215 -4.38 5.63 18.93
C GLU A 215 -5.50 4.71 18.44
N ALA A 216 -6.52 5.29 17.79
CA ALA A 216 -7.61 4.51 17.23
C ALA A 216 -7.09 3.66 16.06
N ALA A 217 -7.39 2.36 16.08
CA ALA A 217 -7.21 1.52 14.90
C ALA A 217 -8.12 2.03 13.76
N VAL A 218 -7.66 1.90 12.52
CA VAL A 218 -8.49 2.23 11.35
C VAL A 218 -9.80 1.46 11.44
N LEU A 219 -10.93 2.18 11.49
CA LEU A 219 -12.24 1.56 11.66
C LEU A 219 -12.51 0.58 10.52
N GLY A 220 -12.90 -0.65 10.87
CA GLY A 220 -13.09 -1.71 9.90
C GLY A 220 -11.81 -2.40 9.42
N ALA A 221 -10.62 -2.02 9.92
CA ALA A 221 -9.37 -2.67 9.55
C ALA A 221 -9.35 -4.16 9.91
N TYR A 222 -8.84 -4.95 8.98
CA TYR A 222 -8.83 -6.40 9.14
C TYR A 222 -7.74 -6.91 10.09
N TYR A 223 -6.57 -6.23 10.16
CA TYR A 223 -5.35 -6.78 10.79
C TYR A 223 -4.78 -5.90 11.91
N SER A 224 -5.40 -4.78 12.25
CA SER A 224 -4.86 -3.81 13.23
C SER A 224 -4.53 -4.44 14.59
N LYS A 225 -5.40 -5.33 15.07
CA LYS A 225 -5.22 -6.01 16.37
C LYS A 225 -4.00 -6.94 16.36
N GLU A 226 -3.85 -7.72 15.30
CA GLU A 226 -2.76 -8.67 15.11
C GLU A 226 -1.42 -7.96 14.91
N LEU A 227 -1.40 -6.89 14.12
CA LEU A 227 -0.19 -6.07 13.90
C LEU A 227 0.25 -5.35 15.18
N ALA A 228 -0.69 -4.77 15.92
CA ALA A 228 -0.38 -4.17 17.22
C ALA A 228 0.18 -5.18 18.20
N ALA A 229 -0.34 -6.41 18.22
CA ALA A 229 0.19 -7.50 19.04
C ALA A 229 1.59 -7.94 18.57
N ALA A 230 1.84 -8.00 17.26
CA ALA A 230 3.14 -8.32 16.69
C ALA A 230 4.20 -7.25 17.06
N ARG A 231 3.84 -5.95 17.00
CA ARG A 231 4.73 -4.85 17.45
C ARG A 231 5.06 -4.94 18.92
N ARG A 232 4.05 -5.14 19.80
CA ARG A 232 4.29 -5.29 21.25
C ARG A 232 5.16 -6.50 21.58
N ALA A 233 5.04 -7.57 20.80
CA ALA A 233 5.86 -8.77 20.96
C ALA A 233 7.27 -8.66 20.33
N GLY A 234 7.62 -7.52 19.73
CA GLY A 234 8.92 -7.32 19.07
C GLY A 234 9.12 -8.16 17.80
N ARG A 235 8.04 -8.64 17.17
CA ARG A 235 8.09 -9.48 15.96
C ARG A 235 8.08 -8.68 14.65
N ILE A 236 7.83 -7.36 14.71
CA ILE A 236 8.11 -6.41 13.63
C ILE A 236 9.44 -5.77 13.98
N THR A 237 10.51 -6.22 13.33
CA THR A 237 11.89 -5.91 13.67
C THR A 237 12.81 -6.25 12.49
N LYS A 238 14.11 -6.23 12.66
CA LYS A 238 15.04 -6.69 11.62
C LYS A 238 15.00 -8.22 11.51
N VAL A 239 14.68 -8.73 10.32
CA VAL A 239 14.62 -10.17 10.00
C VAL A 239 15.63 -10.48 8.89
N PRO A 240 16.85 -10.92 9.22
CA PRO A 240 17.85 -11.21 8.20
C PRO A 240 17.50 -12.49 7.42
N HIS A 241 17.90 -12.49 6.13
CA HIS A 241 17.87 -13.70 5.30
C HIS A 241 18.83 -14.74 5.87
N ASP A 242 18.36 -15.97 6.04
CA ASP A 242 19.17 -17.12 6.42
C ASP A 242 19.48 -17.97 5.16
N PRO A 243 20.75 -18.05 4.71
CA PRO A 243 21.10 -18.75 3.48
C PRO A 243 20.88 -20.27 3.52
N ASP A 244 20.74 -20.86 4.69
CA ASP A 244 20.49 -22.29 4.85
C ASP A 244 19.05 -22.68 4.52
N TYR A 245 18.11 -21.71 4.57
CA TYR A 245 16.71 -21.94 4.29
C TYR A 245 16.30 -21.32 2.94
N PRO A 246 15.42 -22.01 2.18
CA PRO A 246 14.93 -21.48 0.92
C PRO A 246 13.94 -20.32 1.13
N VAL A 247 13.82 -19.48 0.11
CA VAL A 247 12.86 -18.39 0.04
C VAL A 247 11.62 -18.83 -0.71
N TYR A 248 10.47 -18.42 -0.21
CA TYR A 248 9.17 -18.57 -0.82
C TYR A 248 8.66 -17.21 -1.25
N THR A 249 7.84 -17.16 -2.30
CA THR A 249 7.15 -15.93 -2.67
C THR A 249 5.66 -16.17 -2.79
N ALA A 250 4.86 -15.15 -2.46
CA ALA A 250 3.43 -15.14 -2.69
C ALA A 250 3.04 -13.84 -3.38
N TRP A 251 2.19 -13.96 -4.39
CA TRP A 251 1.89 -12.93 -5.35
C TRP A 251 0.41 -12.56 -5.34
N ASP A 252 0.15 -11.29 -5.65
CA ASP A 252 -1.09 -10.79 -6.20
C ASP A 252 -0.77 -10.20 -7.57
N ILE A 253 -1.54 -10.58 -8.61
CA ILE A 253 -1.25 -10.19 -9.99
C ILE A 253 -2.29 -9.16 -10.43
N GLY A 254 -1.88 -7.90 -10.57
CA GLY A 254 -2.67 -6.85 -11.19
C GLY A 254 -2.31 -6.69 -12.67
N PHE A 255 -3.31 -6.57 -13.54
CA PHE A 255 -3.10 -6.34 -14.98
C PHE A 255 -3.14 -4.86 -15.34
N SER A 256 -4.04 -4.12 -14.72
CA SER A 256 -4.20 -2.65 -14.76
C SER A 256 -3.89 -1.99 -13.42
N ASP A 257 -3.51 -2.79 -12.45
CA ASP A 257 -3.21 -2.42 -11.08
C ASP A 257 -1.81 -2.92 -10.71
N ASP A 258 -1.43 -2.74 -9.44
CA ASP A 258 -0.12 -3.18 -8.98
C ASP A 258 -0.03 -4.71 -8.88
N THR A 259 1.06 -5.29 -9.39
CA THR A 259 1.47 -6.65 -9.04
C THR A 259 2.35 -6.60 -7.80
N SER A 260 2.00 -7.38 -6.78
CA SER A 260 2.64 -7.38 -5.47
C SER A 260 3.22 -8.73 -5.09
N ILE A 261 4.38 -8.73 -4.43
CA ILE A 261 5.11 -9.91 -4.01
C ILE A 261 5.56 -9.79 -2.56
N TRP A 262 5.38 -10.86 -1.78
CA TRP A 262 6.03 -11.03 -0.49
C TRP A 262 7.10 -12.12 -0.57
N PHE A 263 8.25 -11.88 0.06
CA PHE A 263 9.37 -12.81 0.16
C PHE A 263 9.51 -13.29 1.59
N TYR A 264 9.51 -14.59 1.82
CA TYR A 264 9.55 -15.14 3.16
C TYR A 264 10.30 -16.48 3.24
N GLN A 265 10.74 -16.82 4.44
CA GLN A 265 11.32 -18.11 4.78
C GLN A 265 10.43 -18.79 5.82
N VAL A 266 10.47 -20.10 5.88
CA VAL A 266 9.82 -20.90 6.93
C VAL A 266 10.92 -21.57 7.76
N ILE A 267 11.08 -21.12 9.00
CA ILE A 267 12.15 -21.57 9.89
C ILE A 267 11.51 -21.97 11.21
N ALA A 268 11.72 -23.21 11.63
CA ALA A 268 11.19 -23.76 12.90
C ALA A 268 9.66 -23.58 13.06
N GLY A 269 8.89 -23.64 11.97
CA GLY A 269 7.42 -23.45 11.99
C GLY A 269 6.97 -22.00 12.05
N GLU A 270 7.89 -21.02 12.01
CA GLU A 270 7.62 -19.60 11.96
C GLU A 270 7.80 -19.04 10.54
N ALA A 271 6.94 -18.12 10.14
CA ALA A 271 7.13 -17.36 8.92
C ALA A 271 8.05 -16.16 9.21
N ARG A 272 9.18 -16.10 8.52
CA ARG A 272 10.13 -15.00 8.55
C ARG A 272 10.01 -14.21 7.25
N ILE A 273 9.33 -13.08 7.31
CA ILE A 273 9.02 -12.25 6.16
C ILE A 273 10.15 -11.24 6.00
N LEU A 274 10.85 -11.33 4.87
CA LEU A 274 12.08 -10.61 4.61
C LEU A 274 11.82 -9.25 3.98
N GLU A 275 10.94 -9.22 2.98
CA GLU A 275 10.65 -8.02 2.21
C GLU A 275 9.37 -8.18 1.40
N CYS A 276 8.84 -7.06 0.91
CA CYS A 276 7.80 -7.03 -0.10
C CYS A 276 8.22 -6.14 -1.28
N TYR A 277 7.54 -6.31 -2.39
CA TYR A 277 7.75 -5.52 -3.58
C TYR A 277 6.41 -5.33 -4.31
N SER A 278 6.17 -4.14 -4.85
CA SER A 278 5.01 -3.84 -5.68
C SER A 278 5.43 -2.95 -6.84
N ALA A 279 4.84 -3.18 -8.02
CA ALA A 279 5.04 -2.34 -9.19
C ALA A 279 3.78 -2.33 -10.07
N HIS A 280 3.52 -1.17 -10.69
CA HIS A 280 2.36 -0.92 -11.53
C HIS A 280 2.69 -1.12 -13.00
N GLY A 281 1.83 -1.85 -13.73
CA GLY A 281 1.91 -1.94 -15.20
C GLY A 281 3.13 -2.68 -15.76
N GLU A 282 3.88 -3.38 -14.92
CA GLU A 282 5.08 -4.10 -15.32
C GLU A 282 4.78 -5.52 -15.82
N ALA A 283 5.57 -5.99 -16.77
CA ALA A 283 5.45 -7.31 -17.35
C ALA A 283 6.14 -8.39 -16.48
N PRO A 284 5.83 -9.70 -16.66
CA PRO A 284 6.38 -10.78 -15.84
C PRO A 284 7.92 -10.86 -15.81
N ASP A 285 8.61 -10.46 -16.88
CA ASP A 285 10.07 -10.41 -16.94
C ASP A 285 10.67 -9.39 -15.97
N HIS A 286 10.03 -8.23 -15.77
CA HIS A 286 10.40 -7.28 -14.74
C HIS A 286 10.48 -7.97 -13.37
N PHE A 287 9.45 -8.71 -12.98
CA PHE A 287 9.40 -9.38 -11.70
C PHE A 287 10.39 -10.54 -11.58
N VAL A 288 10.65 -11.28 -12.67
CA VAL A 288 11.75 -12.25 -12.72
C VAL A 288 13.09 -11.55 -12.47
N GLY A 289 13.29 -10.39 -13.09
CA GLY A 289 14.47 -9.55 -12.88
C GLY A 289 14.64 -9.13 -11.44
N ILE A 290 13.55 -8.66 -10.81
CA ILE A 290 13.51 -8.27 -9.39
C ILE A 290 13.87 -9.46 -8.49
N MET A 291 13.32 -10.64 -8.74
CA MET A 291 13.62 -11.84 -7.96
C MET A 291 15.09 -12.29 -8.11
N VAL A 292 15.68 -12.14 -9.29
CA VAL A 292 17.08 -12.53 -9.58
C VAL A 292 18.07 -11.42 -9.21
N GLY A 293 17.60 -10.18 -8.96
CA GLY A 293 18.44 -9.00 -8.69
C GLY A 293 19.17 -8.47 -9.93
N ARG A 294 18.63 -8.71 -11.14
CA ARG A 294 19.20 -8.26 -12.42
C ARG A 294 18.11 -7.79 -13.38
N LYS A 295 18.41 -6.83 -14.24
CA LYS A 295 17.50 -6.52 -15.37
C LYS A 295 17.21 -7.79 -16.15
N CYS A 296 15.97 -7.98 -16.56
CA CYS A 296 15.53 -9.15 -17.28
C CYS A 296 14.63 -8.74 -18.45
N GLU A 297 14.83 -9.40 -19.59
CA GLU A 297 13.98 -9.31 -20.77
C GLU A 297 13.53 -10.72 -21.13
N MET A 298 12.27 -10.86 -21.51
CA MET A 298 11.69 -12.14 -21.91
C MET A 298 11.23 -12.09 -23.36
N ASP A 299 11.61 -13.10 -24.11
CA ASP A 299 11.15 -13.30 -25.48
C ASP A 299 10.28 -14.56 -25.58
N ILE A 300 9.20 -14.47 -26.35
CA ILE A 300 8.35 -15.62 -26.70
C ILE A 300 8.42 -15.81 -28.21
N VAL A 301 9.15 -16.83 -28.65
CA VAL A 301 9.33 -17.15 -30.09
C VAL A 301 8.89 -18.57 -30.33
N GLY A 302 7.94 -18.77 -31.25
CA GLY A 302 7.41 -20.10 -31.57
C GLY A 302 6.86 -20.86 -30.38
N GLY A 303 6.29 -20.14 -29.39
CA GLY A 303 5.75 -20.71 -28.16
C GLY A 303 6.80 -21.08 -27.09
N LYS A 304 8.08 -20.89 -27.38
CA LYS A 304 9.18 -21.09 -26.42
C LYS A 304 9.52 -19.79 -25.74
N ILE A 305 9.60 -19.82 -24.41
CA ILE A 305 9.95 -18.67 -23.56
C ILE A 305 11.45 -18.73 -23.27
N SER A 306 12.13 -17.61 -23.41
CA SER A 306 13.54 -17.45 -23.10
C SER A 306 13.77 -16.13 -22.35
N PHE A 307 14.79 -16.09 -21.48
CA PHE A 307 15.15 -14.94 -20.68
C PHE A 307 16.57 -14.48 -20.97
N ARG A 308 16.75 -13.16 -21.03
CA ARG A 308 18.07 -12.51 -21.10
C ARG A 308 18.25 -11.64 -19.86
N PHE A 309 19.36 -11.84 -19.17
CA PHE A 309 19.70 -11.10 -17.97
C PHE A 309 20.79 -10.07 -18.29
N GLY A 310 20.48 -8.81 -17.99
CA GLY A 310 21.39 -7.68 -18.15
C GLY A 310 22.17 -7.35 -16.88
N GLU A 311 22.36 -6.07 -16.65
CA GLU A 311 23.07 -5.53 -15.48
C GLU A 311 22.36 -5.80 -14.16
N GLU A 312 23.13 -5.69 -13.08
CA GLU A 312 22.64 -5.85 -11.71
C GLU A 312 21.71 -4.71 -11.31
N LEU A 313 20.66 -5.03 -10.56
CA LEU A 313 19.79 -4.07 -9.91
C LEU A 313 20.32 -3.79 -8.51
N PRO A 314 21.00 -2.64 -8.24
CA PRO A 314 21.75 -2.44 -7.00
C PRO A 314 20.89 -2.61 -5.73
N VAL A 315 19.65 -2.11 -5.78
CA VAL A 315 18.72 -2.20 -4.64
C VAL A 315 18.29 -3.64 -4.35
N HIS A 316 18.29 -4.50 -5.36
CA HIS A 316 17.81 -5.90 -5.27
C HIS A 316 18.93 -6.93 -5.45
N ALA A 317 20.19 -6.49 -5.46
CA ALA A 317 21.34 -7.36 -5.70
C ALA A 317 21.46 -8.49 -4.66
N HIS A 318 21.03 -8.24 -3.42
CA HIS A 318 21.01 -9.25 -2.35
C HIS A 318 20.15 -10.46 -2.69
N ARG A 319 19.14 -10.32 -3.56
CA ARG A 319 18.24 -11.41 -3.97
C ARG A 319 18.93 -12.48 -4.82
N LYS A 320 20.12 -12.22 -5.35
CA LYS A 320 20.96 -13.24 -6.00
C LYS A 320 21.29 -14.41 -5.08
N ALA A 321 21.35 -14.17 -3.77
CA ALA A 321 21.60 -15.21 -2.79
C ALA A 321 20.35 -16.04 -2.45
N TYR A 322 19.16 -15.63 -2.92
CA TYR A 322 17.92 -16.33 -2.63
C TYR A 322 17.81 -17.62 -3.47
N ARG A 323 17.55 -18.72 -2.78
CA ARG A 323 17.21 -20.01 -3.41
C ARG A 323 15.70 -20.19 -3.29
N TYR A 324 14.99 -20.02 -4.39
CA TYR A 324 13.53 -20.09 -4.38
C TYR A 324 13.04 -21.53 -4.34
N ALA A 325 12.26 -21.88 -3.31
CA ALA A 325 11.60 -23.18 -3.22
C ALA A 325 10.24 -23.18 -3.90
N MET A 326 9.45 -22.10 -3.71
CA MET A 326 8.10 -22.02 -4.25
C MET A 326 7.71 -20.58 -4.57
N VAL A 327 7.07 -20.42 -5.72
CA VAL A 327 6.42 -19.19 -6.20
C VAL A 327 4.91 -19.45 -6.20
N TRP A 328 4.19 -18.82 -5.26
CA TRP A 328 2.76 -18.99 -5.10
C TRP A 328 2.02 -17.89 -5.85
N LEU A 329 1.22 -18.27 -6.83
CA LEU A 329 0.43 -17.35 -7.65
C LEU A 329 -1.06 -17.44 -7.31
N PRO A 330 -1.81 -16.34 -7.46
CA PRO A 330 -3.27 -16.36 -7.38
C PRO A 330 -3.85 -17.13 -8.57
N HIS A 331 -5.17 -17.39 -8.53
CA HIS A 331 -5.86 -18.14 -9.59
C HIS A 331 -5.72 -17.51 -10.97
N ASP A 332 -5.66 -16.20 -11.03
CA ASP A 332 -5.51 -15.41 -12.27
C ASP A 332 -4.18 -15.69 -12.98
N GLY A 333 -3.18 -16.17 -12.26
CA GLY A 333 -1.90 -16.60 -12.81
C GLY A 333 -2.00 -17.70 -13.86
N LYS A 334 -3.15 -18.43 -13.95
CA LYS A 334 -3.42 -19.42 -15.01
C LYS A 334 -4.03 -18.82 -16.27
N ALA A 335 -4.52 -17.58 -16.21
CA ALA A 335 -5.18 -16.94 -17.33
C ALA A 335 -4.20 -16.74 -18.49
N LYS A 336 -4.60 -17.19 -19.67
CA LYS A 336 -3.83 -17.00 -20.90
C LYS A 336 -4.21 -15.67 -21.52
N THR A 337 -3.23 -14.86 -21.88
CA THR A 337 -3.47 -13.56 -22.48
C THR A 337 -2.98 -13.50 -23.92
N PHE A 338 -3.67 -12.72 -24.75
CA PHE A 338 -3.27 -12.50 -26.13
C PHE A 338 -1.92 -11.77 -26.23
N ALA A 339 -1.69 -10.79 -25.35
CA ALA A 339 -0.45 -10.03 -25.27
C ALA A 339 0.78 -10.93 -25.01
N ALA A 340 0.60 -12.02 -24.25
CA ALA A 340 1.63 -13.01 -23.98
C ALA A 340 1.60 -14.21 -24.95
N GLN A 341 1.09 -14.02 -26.18
CA GLN A 341 0.98 -15.07 -27.20
C GLN A 341 0.32 -16.36 -26.70
N GLY A 342 -0.72 -16.23 -25.88
CA GLY A 342 -1.45 -17.37 -25.30
C GLY A 342 -0.76 -18.04 -24.11
N LYS A 343 0.27 -17.45 -23.53
CA LYS A 343 0.92 -17.94 -22.32
C LYS A 343 0.31 -17.30 -21.07
N SER A 344 0.22 -18.10 -20.00
CA SER A 344 -0.16 -17.61 -18.67
C SER A 344 1.07 -17.10 -17.91
N VAL A 345 0.85 -16.29 -16.86
CA VAL A 345 1.94 -15.86 -15.97
C VAL A 345 2.61 -17.08 -15.33
N GLN A 346 1.83 -18.10 -14.96
CA GLN A 346 2.38 -19.35 -14.43
C GLN A 346 3.33 -20.02 -15.42
N GLU A 347 2.97 -20.12 -16.73
CA GLU A 347 3.83 -20.70 -17.75
C GLU A 347 5.12 -19.87 -17.95
N GLN A 348 5.01 -18.54 -17.89
CA GLN A 348 6.15 -17.64 -18.05
C GLN A 348 7.13 -17.78 -16.87
N LEU A 349 6.65 -17.74 -15.64
CA LEU A 349 7.51 -17.93 -14.46
C LEU A 349 8.06 -19.36 -14.38
N ALA A 350 7.27 -20.38 -14.74
CA ALA A 350 7.72 -21.76 -14.74
C ALA A 350 8.83 -22.04 -15.80
N ALA A 351 8.89 -21.25 -16.86
CA ALA A 351 9.98 -21.35 -17.84
C ALA A 351 11.35 -20.96 -17.23
N HIS A 352 11.39 -20.12 -16.21
CA HIS A 352 12.61 -19.74 -15.49
C HIS A 352 12.83 -20.58 -14.23
N PHE A 353 11.84 -20.64 -13.34
CA PHE A 353 11.97 -21.27 -12.01
C PHE A 353 11.66 -22.77 -12.02
N GLY A 354 11.11 -23.29 -13.11
CA GLY A 354 10.67 -24.68 -13.22
C GLY A 354 9.24 -24.93 -12.73
N TRP A 355 8.55 -25.87 -13.35
CA TRP A 355 7.18 -26.25 -13.00
C TRP A 355 7.04 -26.81 -11.58
N GLY A 356 8.10 -27.34 -11.01
CA GLY A 356 8.13 -27.79 -9.60
C GLY A 356 7.99 -26.65 -8.62
N CYS A 357 8.50 -25.47 -8.96
CA CYS A 357 8.55 -24.31 -8.08
C CYS A 357 7.35 -23.37 -8.23
N VAL A 358 6.62 -23.38 -9.34
CA VAL A 358 5.53 -22.42 -9.57
C VAL A 358 4.17 -23.07 -9.37
N ARG A 359 3.43 -22.64 -8.36
CA ARG A 359 2.16 -23.22 -7.95
C ARG A 359 1.07 -22.15 -7.82
N ILE A 360 -0.16 -22.58 -8.04
CA ILE A 360 -1.34 -21.77 -7.76
C ILE A 360 -1.81 -22.05 -6.32
N VAL A 361 -2.11 -20.97 -5.60
CA VAL A 361 -2.64 -21.04 -4.25
C VAL A 361 -4.00 -21.78 -4.25
N PRO A 362 -4.30 -22.62 -3.26
CA PRO A 362 -5.63 -23.23 -3.10
C PRO A 362 -6.74 -22.19 -3.05
N SER A 363 -7.89 -22.48 -3.67
CA SER A 363 -9.04 -21.58 -3.65
C SER A 363 -9.71 -21.62 -2.28
N LEU A 364 -9.77 -20.47 -1.64
CA LEU A 364 -10.52 -20.23 -0.41
C LEU A 364 -11.43 -19.02 -0.58
N SER A 365 -12.44 -18.92 0.28
CA SER A 365 -13.25 -17.71 0.34
C SER A 365 -12.40 -16.52 0.80
N LEU A 366 -12.82 -15.30 0.47
CA LEU A 366 -12.18 -14.08 0.94
C LEU A 366 -12.02 -14.05 2.47
N GLN A 367 -13.09 -14.42 3.18
CA GLN A 367 -13.12 -14.43 4.65
C GLN A 367 -12.19 -15.49 5.24
N ASP A 368 -12.13 -16.69 4.65
CA ASP A 368 -11.18 -17.73 5.08
C ASP A 368 -9.74 -17.29 4.87
N GLY A 369 -9.47 -16.62 3.75
CA GLY A 369 -8.16 -16.03 3.47
C GLY A 369 -7.77 -14.94 4.47
N ILE A 370 -8.71 -14.09 4.87
CA ILE A 370 -8.49 -13.07 5.91
C ILE A 370 -8.20 -13.72 7.27
N GLN A 371 -8.94 -14.77 7.63
CA GLN A 371 -8.69 -15.51 8.87
C GLN A 371 -7.33 -16.23 8.85
N ALA A 372 -6.93 -16.79 7.71
CA ALA A 372 -5.59 -17.36 7.53
C ALA A 372 -4.50 -16.30 7.74
N ALA A 373 -4.67 -15.09 7.18
CA ALA A 373 -3.74 -13.98 7.38
C ALA A 373 -3.64 -13.55 8.85
N ARG A 374 -4.77 -13.47 9.57
CA ARG A 374 -4.79 -13.20 11.02
C ARG A 374 -4.05 -14.27 11.81
N ALA A 375 -4.24 -15.54 11.45
CA ALA A 375 -3.55 -16.65 12.10
C ALA A 375 -2.03 -16.60 11.85
N LEU A 376 -1.63 -16.28 10.62
CA LEU A 376 -0.22 -16.12 10.25
C LEU A 376 0.45 -14.98 11.00
N LEU A 377 -0.19 -13.80 11.12
CA LEU A 377 0.33 -12.64 11.84
C LEU A 377 0.63 -12.91 13.32
N LYS A 378 -0.02 -13.91 13.93
CA LYS A 378 0.29 -14.33 15.30
C LYS A 378 1.65 -15.03 15.44
N LYS A 379 2.17 -15.60 14.35
CA LYS A 379 3.42 -16.39 14.31
C LYS A 379 4.50 -15.75 13.43
N ALA A 380 4.16 -14.76 12.62
CA ALA A 380 5.07 -14.15 11.68
C ALA A 380 6.06 -13.19 12.37
N TRP A 381 7.30 -13.22 11.90
CA TRP A 381 8.31 -12.19 12.09
C TRP A 381 8.43 -11.38 10.81
N ILE A 382 8.40 -10.09 10.89
CA ILE A 382 8.32 -9.20 9.73
C ILE A 382 9.49 -8.22 9.78
N ASP A 383 10.28 -8.17 8.72
CA ASP A 383 11.34 -7.17 8.60
C ASP A 383 10.73 -5.79 8.43
N GLU A 384 11.03 -4.89 9.37
CA GLU A 384 10.42 -3.57 9.42
C GLU A 384 10.81 -2.69 8.23
N ALA A 385 12.06 -2.76 7.79
CA ALA A 385 12.57 -1.95 6.70
C ALA A 385 12.20 -2.53 5.33
N GLY A 386 12.41 -3.83 5.14
CA GLY A 386 12.11 -4.52 3.88
C GLY A 386 10.62 -4.65 3.58
N CYS A 387 9.79 -4.59 4.63
CA CYS A 387 8.32 -4.71 4.51
C CYS A 387 7.57 -3.41 4.84
N ALA A 388 8.23 -2.25 4.83
CA ALA A 388 7.61 -0.99 5.27
C ALA A 388 6.31 -0.67 4.54
N ASP A 389 6.29 -0.82 3.20
CA ASP A 389 5.10 -0.58 2.37
C ASP A 389 4.01 -1.62 2.63
N GLY A 390 4.41 -2.89 2.77
CA GLY A 390 3.50 -3.97 3.09
C GLY A 390 2.86 -3.86 4.47
N ILE A 391 3.62 -3.46 5.49
CA ILE A 391 3.10 -3.18 6.83
C ILE A 391 2.08 -2.05 6.76
N GLY A 392 2.41 -0.96 6.04
CA GLY A 392 1.49 0.16 5.84
C GLY A 392 0.20 -0.25 5.12
N ALA A 393 0.31 -1.13 4.12
CA ALA A 393 -0.85 -1.67 3.42
C ALA A 393 -1.72 -2.52 4.36
N LEU A 394 -1.13 -3.44 5.12
CA LEU A 394 -1.86 -4.28 6.08
C LEU A 394 -2.52 -3.47 7.21
N GLU A 395 -1.90 -2.38 7.67
CA GLU A 395 -2.47 -1.45 8.65
C GLU A 395 -3.68 -0.70 8.09
N SER A 396 -3.69 -0.43 6.78
CA SER A 396 -4.73 0.33 6.09
C SER A 396 -5.84 -0.53 5.49
N TYR A 397 -5.62 -1.85 5.33
CA TYR A 397 -6.56 -2.78 4.71
C TYR A 397 -7.82 -2.94 5.56
N ARG A 398 -8.95 -2.42 5.05
CA ARG A 398 -10.19 -2.28 5.80
C ARG A 398 -11.42 -2.65 4.99
N ARG A 399 -12.52 -2.87 5.68
CA ARG A 399 -13.83 -3.05 5.07
C ARG A 399 -14.29 -1.78 4.36
N GLU A 400 -14.99 -1.94 3.26
CA GLU A 400 -15.69 -0.83 2.62
C GLU A 400 -16.86 -0.39 3.52
N TYR A 401 -16.95 0.91 3.82
CA TYR A 401 -18.09 1.48 4.52
C TYR A 401 -19.13 1.98 3.53
N ASP A 402 -20.37 1.53 3.66
CA ASP A 402 -21.52 1.98 2.86
C ASP A 402 -22.22 3.12 3.62
N PRO A 403 -22.09 4.38 3.18
CA PRO A 403 -22.67 5.52 3.88
C PRO A 403 -24.20 5.58 3.77
N GLU A 404 -24.80 4.94 2.75
CA GLU A 404 -26.25 4.91 2.59
C GLU A 404 -26.89 3.94 3.57
N LYS A 405 -26.26 2.78 3.74
CA LYS A 405 -26.74 1.73 4.68
C LYS A 405 -26.16 1.90 6.08
N ARG A 406 -25.24 2.83 6.28
CA ARG A 406 -24.51 3.08 7.54
C ARG A 406 -23.90 1.80 8.14
N MET A 407 -23.33 0.94 7.29
CA MET A 407 -22.74 -0.34 7.70
C MET A 407 -21.50 -0.70 6.88
N PHE A 408 -20.63 -1.51 7.45
CA PHE A 408 -19.51 -2.07 6.72
C PHE A 408 -19.96 -3.21 5.81
N ARG A 409 -19.51 -3.19 4.56
CA ARG A 409 -19.66 -4.32 3.66
C ARG A 409 -18.73 -5.46 4.08
N ASP A 410 -19.07 -6.69 3.72
CA ASP A 410 -18.21 -7.85 3.97
C ASP A 410 -17.02 -7.95 2.99
N ALA A 411 -16.86 -6.96 2.13
CA ALA A 411 -15.77 -6.84 1.18
C ALA A 411 -14.75 -5.78 1.64
N PRO A 412 -13.45 -5.97 1.34
CA PRO A 412 -12.45 -4.94 1.55
C PRO A 412 -12.69 -3.76 0.61
N LEU A 413 -12.34 -2.57 1.07
CA LEU A 413 -12.23 -1.41 0.20
C LEU A 413 -11.07 -1.65 -0.77
N HIS A 414 -11.34 -1.56 -2.07
CA HIS A 414 -10.31 -1.67 -3.08
C HIS A 414 -9.61 -0.31 -3.24
N ASP A 415 -8.43 -0.21 -2.66
CA ASP A 415 -7.53 0.94 -2.75
C ASP A 415 -6.07 0.47 -2.81
N TRP A 416 -5.12 1.39 -2.73
CA TRP A 416 -3.69 1.09 -2.77
C TRP A 416 -3.24 0.00 -1.76
N SER A 417 -3.97 -0.15 -0.65
CA SER A 417 -3.63 -1.14 0.39
C SER A 417 -4.03 -2.57 0.00
N SER A 418 -4.85 -2.73 -1.03
CA SER A 418 -5.41 -4.03 -1.41
C SER A 418 -4.36 -4.99 -1.94
N HIS A 419 -3.50 -4.54 -2.85
CA HIS A 419 -2.58 -5.41 -3.60
C HIS A 419 -1.58 -6.15 -2.71
N LEU A 420 -0.86 -5.42 -1.86
CA LEU A 420 0.07 -6.05 -0.90
C LEU A 420 -0.67 -6.87 0.16
N SER A 421 -1.88 -6.45 0.57
CA SER A 421 -2.69 -7.22 1.53
C SER A 421 -3.26 -8.50 0.92
N ASP A 422 -3.64 -8.48 -0.35
CA ASP A 422 -4.13 -9.66 -1.06
C ASP A 422 -2.97 -10.64 -1.33
N ALA A 423 -1.79 -10.15 -1.72
CA ALA A 423 -0.58 -10.99 -1.81
C ALA A 423 -0.21 -11.62 -0.44
N PHE A 424 -0.36 -10.86 0.67
CA PHE A 424 -0.17 -11.40 2.03
C PHE A 424 -1.20 -12.47 2.36
N ARG A 425 -2.44 -12.30 1.95
CA ARG A 425 -3.50 -13.30 2.09
C ARG A 425 -3.16 -14.57 1.31
N MET A 426 -2.62 -14.44 0.06
CA MET A 426 -2.13 -15.60 -0.70
C MET A 426 -0.99 -16.30 0.04
N MET A 427 -0.05 -15.58 0.65
CA MET A 427 1.00 -16.16 1.49
C MET A 427 0.42 -16.95 2.65
N ALA A 428 -0.57 -16.39 3.34
CA ALA A 428 -1.19 -17.03 4.50
C ALA A 428 -1.95 -18.32 4.14
N ILE A 429 -2.59 -18.35 2.97
CA ILE A 429 -3.28 -19.55 2.45
C ILE A 429 -2.25 -20.63 2.04
N ALA A 430 -1.16 -20.21 1.40
CA ALA A 430 -0.11 -21.10 0.94
C ALA A 430 0.79 -21.59 2.09
N TRP A 431 0.89 -20.79 3.15
CA TRP A 431 1.73 -21.13 4.30
C TRP A 431 1.19 -22.37 5.02
N ARG A 432 2.05 -23.36 5.11
CA ARG A 432 1.77 -24.57 5.89
C ARG A 432 2.89 -24.72 6.90
N GLU A 433 2.56 -25.09 8.11
CA GLU A 433 3.58 -25.58 9.03
C GLU A 433 4.34 -26.69 8.29
N PRO A 434 5.68 -26.60 8.19
CA PRO A 434 6.42 -27.73 7.65
C PRO A 434 6.03 -28.95 8.51
N PRO A 435 5.85 -30.12 7.89
CA PRO A 435 5.75 -31.34 8.69
C PRO A 435 6.91 -31.31 9.67
N PRO A 436 6.70 -31.72 10.94
CA PRO A 436 7.78 -31.77 11.92
C PRO A 436 8.98 -32.40 11.21
N ALA A 437 10.08 -31.65 11.19
CA ALA A 437 11.26 -32.06 10.43
C ALA A 437 11.46 -33.54 10.74
N ASP A 438 11.38 -34.39 9.71
CA ASP A 438 11.82 -35.77 9.85
C ASP A 438 13.14 -35.66 10.58
N GLN A 439 13.18 -36.12 11.80
CA GLN A 439 14.44 -36.15 12.60
C GLN A 439 15.50 -36.64 11.62
N PRO A 440 16.60 -35.90 11.42
CA PRO A 440 17.59 -36.29 10.43
C PRO A 440 17.76 -37.78 10.60
N LYS A 441 17.36 -38.57 9.61
CA LYS A 441 17.57 -40.01 9.62
C LYS A 441 19.03 -40.12 9.92
N GLU A 442 19.39 -40.59 11.13
CA GLU A 442 20.76 -40.82 11.45
C GLU A 442 21.33 -41.60 10.28
N THR A 443 22.12 -40.93 9.47
CA THR A 443 22.88 -41.57 8.41
C THR A 443 23.89 -42.40 9.14
N LYS A 444 23.50 -43.64 9.53
CA LYS A 444 24.46 -44.62 10.00
C LYS A 444 25.41 -44.82 8.87
N PHE A 445 26.64 -44.37 9.04
CA PHE A 445 27.71 -44.68 8.15
C PHE A 445 27.75 -46.20 7.94
N PHE A 446 28.09 -46.67 6.74
CA PHE A 446 28.09 -48.08 6.38
C PHE A 446 28.83 -48.96 7.36
N GLU A 447 29.82 -48.42 8.10
CA GLU A 447 30.57 -49.07 9.20
C GLU A 447 29.77 -49.31 10.48
N GLN A 448 28.58 -48.64 10.63
CA GLN A 448 27.71 -48.74 11.80
C GLN A 448 26.36 -49.40 11.45
N ALA A 449 26.12 -49.76 10.17
CA ALA A 449 24.88 -50.37 9.72
C ALA A 449 24.83 -51.85 10.16
N SER A 450 23.76 -52.23 10.84
CA SER A 450 23.50 -53.64 11.11
C SER A 450 22.98 -54.37 9.84
N LEU A 451 23.10 -55.71 9.81
CA LEU A 451 22.50 -56.52 8.75
C LEU A 451 20.99 -56.24 8.54
N ASP A 452 20.24 -55.96 9.58
CA ASP A 452 18.84 -55.58 9.53
C ASP A 452 18.59 -54.26 8.85
N ASP A 453 19.49 -53.26 9.00
CA ASP A 453 19.43 -51.96 8.33
C ASP A 453 19.65 -52.12 6.84
N LEU A 454 20.56 -53.00 6.43
CA LEU A 454 20.83 -53.34 5.03
C LEU A 454 19.66 -54.09 4.39
N TRP A 455 19.00 -55.01 5.08
CA TRP A 455 17.81 -55.69 4.59
C TRP A 455 16.61 -54.73 4.40
N LYS A 456 16.42 -53.78 5.28
CA LYS A 456 15.38 -52.74 5.14
C LYS A 456 15.65 -51.82 3.94
N LEU A 457 16.91 -51.46 3.69
CA LEU A 457 17.31 -50.70 2.51
C LEU A 457 17.08 -51.50 1.20
N ALA A 458 17.37 -52.78 1.20
CA ALA A 458 17.11 -53.66 0.06
C ALA A 458 15.60 -53.88 -0.22
N ALA A 459 14.77 -53.86 0.85
CA ALA A 459 13.32 -53.97 0.71
C ALA A 459 12.62 -52.70 0.26
N SER A 460 13.24 -51.50 0.44
CA SER A 460 12.71 -50.18 0.00
C SER A 460 13.18 -49.71 -1.37
N GLY A 461 13.93 -50.51 -2.09
CA GLY A 461 14.33 -50.23 -3.49
C GLY A 461 13.13 -50.28 -4.46
N PRO A 462 13.16 -49.53 -5.58
CA PRO A 462 12.08 -49.49 -6.55
C PRO A 462 11.78 -50.92 -7.06
N GLY A 463 10.50 -51.33 -6.92
CA GLY A 463 10.03 -52.64 -7.31
C GLY A 463 10.45 -53.03 -8.72
N ARG A 464 11.18 -54.13 -8.87
CA ARG A 464 11.38 -54.80 -10.15
C ARG A 464 10.04 -55.41 -10.52
N GLU A 465 9.35 -54.84 -11.51
CA GLU A 465 8.33 -55.57 -12.26
C GLU A 465 8.96 -56.81 -12.83
N ARG A 466 8.43 -57.96 -12.48
CA ARG A 466 8.75 -59.22 -13.14
C ARG A 466 8.06 -59.22 -14.50
N ILE A 467 8.84 -59.41 -15.52
CA ILE A 467 8.38 -59.77 -16.88
C ILE A 467 7.62 -61.09 -16.84
#